data_d4a693fe483cbf55b30aeed1200aa188
#
_entry.id   d4a693fe483cbf55b30aeed1200aa188
#
_cell.length_a   1.000
_cell.length_b   1.000
_cell.length_c   1.000
_cell.angle_alpha   90.00
_cell.angle_beta   90.00
_cell.angle_gamma   90.00
#
_symmetry.space_group_name_H-M   'P 1'
#
loop_
_entity.id
_entity.type
_entity.pdbx_description
1 polymer ?
#
loop_
_entity_poly.entity_id
_entity_poly.type
_entity_poly.pdbx_seq_one_letter_code
_entity_poly.pdbx_strand_id
1 'polypeptide(L)'
;MPGNYMSQFSGPEDFIRAQVIANHGNKSIVPKAALVNDVIHYKLHDSPEKLSKAELFDILVAGLGDRAYHLYPIGISSINWQNKFGITHKDVQLMAKAGFIAATGKVEFRLYGRTCFADTYSPWDYFRLTPEVVHAWLADNATSKRKKV
;
A
#
# COMPACT_ATOMS: atom_id res chain seq x y z
N MET A 1 -19.91 1.50 -14.95
CA MET A 1 -18.55 1.15 -14.76
C MET A 1 -18.31 0.53 -13.40
N PRO A 2 -17.73 -0.62 -13.36
CA PRO A 2 -17.40 -1.14 -12.07
C PRO A 2 -16.62 -0.07 -11.34
N GLY A 3 -17.02 0.22 -10.16
CA GLY A 3 -16.34 1.18 -9.37
C GLY A 3 -14.89 0.82 -9.28
N ASN A 4 -14.04 1.80 -9.32
CA ASN A 4 -12.66 1.61 -8.98
C ASN A 4 -12.63 1.05 -7.56
N TYR A 5 -11.97 -0.10 -7.39
CA TYR A 5 -11.81 -0.69 -6.06
C TYR A 5 -11.34 0.35 -5.03
N MET A 6 -10.44 1.21 -5.46
CA MET A 6 -9.86 2.22 -4.57
C MET A 6 -10.82 3.34 -4.19
N SER A 7 -11.92 3.50 -4.93
CA SER A 7 -12.87 4.59 -4.64
C SER A 7 -13.64 4.38 -3.34
N GLN A 8 -13.63 3.18 -2.79
CA GLN A 8 -14.30 2.90 -1.52
C GLN A 8 -13.53 3.43 -0.30
N PHE A 9 -12.27 3.83 -0.49
CA PHE A 9 -11.43 4.27 0.61
C PHE A 9 -11.36 5.80 0.65
N SER A 10 -11.51 6.36 1.83
CA SER A 10 -11.49 7.81 2.03
C SER A 10 -10.07 8.39 2.09
N GLY A 11 -9.07 7.54 2.30
CA GLY A 11 -7.69 7.99 2.40
C GLY A 11 -6.76 6.83 2.71
N PRO A 12 -5.45 7.13 2.93
CA PRO A 12 -4.47 6.08 3.14
C PRO A 12 -4.72 5.27 4.41
N GLU A 13 -5.16 5.90 5.49
CA GLU A 13 -5.43 5.20 6.73
C GLU A 13 -6.54 4.17 6.56
N ASP A 14 -7.62 4.57 5.87
CA ASP A 14 -8.74 3.68 5.62
C ASP A 14 -8.31 2.49 4.77
N PHE A 15 -7.53 2.73 3.73
CA PHE A 15 -6.99 1.67 2.88
C PHE A 15 -6.09 0.72 3.67
N ILE A 16 -5.16 1.27 4.44
CA ILE A 16 -4.20 0.47 5.21
C ILE A 16 -4.95 -0.40 6.21
N ARG A 17 -5.90 0.18 6.94
CA ARG A 17 -6.68 -0.58 7.91
C ARG A 17 -7.40 -1.74 7.25
N ALA A 18 -8.05 -1.48 6.11
CA ALA A 18 -8.78 -2.53 5.39
C ALA A 18 -7.86 -3.68 4.98
N GLN A 19 -6.64 -3.38 4.55
CA GLN A 19 -5.68 -4.42 4.16
C GLN A 19 -5.16 -5.19 5.37
N VAL A 20 -4.91 -4.50 6.47
CA VAL A 20 -4.39 -5.14 7.69
C VAL A 20 -5.42 -6.09 8.29
N ILE A 21 -6.69 -5.69 8.36
CA ILE A 21 -7.72 -6.50 8.99
C ILE A 21 -8.29 -7.58 8.07
N ALA A 22 -7.96 -7.54 6.78
CA ALA A 22 -8.43 -8.55 5.84
C ALA A 22 -7.92 -9.93 6.25
N ASN A 23 -8.81 -10.93 6.21
CA ASN A 23 -8.48 -12.28 6.62
C ASN A 23 -8.57 -13.22 5.42
N HIS A 24 -7.42 -13.53 4.84
CA HIS A 24 -7.30 -14.41 3.68
C HIS A 24 -6.55 -15.70 4.02
N GLY A 25 -6.61 -16.11 5.29
CA GLY A 25 -5.89 -17.27 5.75
C GLY A 25 -4.39 -17.07 5.65
N ASN A 26 -3.69 -18.04 5.09
CA ASN A 26 -2.23 -17.96 4.93
C ASN A 26 -1.79 -16.99 3.82
N LYS A 27 -2.75 -16.40 3.09
CA LYS A 27 -2.46 -15.36 2.09
C LYS A 27 -2.68 -13.95 2.62
N SER A 28 -3.01 -13.82 3.90
CA SER A 28 -3.19 -12.50 4.51
C SER A 28 -1.85 -11.74 4.48
N ILE A 29 -1.92 -10.46 4.10
CA ILE A 29 -0.74 -9.60 4.08
C ILE A 29 -0.17 -9.46 5.49
N VAL A 30 -1.08 -9.29 6.48
CA VAL A 30 -0.69 -9.20 7.88
C VAL A 30 -1.41 -10.32 8.63
N PRO A 31 -0.69 -11.36 9.07
CA PRO A 31 -1.31 -12.40 9.86
C PRO A 31 -1.67 -11.91 11.26
N LYS A 32 -2.70 -12.50 11.84
CA LYS A 32 -3.14 -12.10 13.19
C LYS A 32 -1.99 -12.18 14.19
N ALA A 33 -1.11 -13.18 14.04
CA ALA A 33 0.03 -13.35 14.96
C ALA A 33 0.94 -12.11 14.97
N ALA A 34 1.12 -11.45 13.82
CA ALA A 34 1.93 -10.24 13.76
C ALA A 34 1.30 -9.11 14.57
N LEU A 35 -0.02 -8.95 14.47
CA LEU A 35 -0.74 -7.95 15.27
C LEU A 35 -0.65 -8.24 16.75
N VAL A 36 -0.85 -9.50 17.13
CA VAL A 36 -0.74 -9.93 18.53
C VAL A 36 0.66 -9.62 19.06
N ASN A 37 1.69 -9.99 18.31
CA ASN A 37 3.08 -9.75 18.71
C ASN A 37 3.39 -8.28 18.91
N ASP A 38 2.87 -7.41 18.03
CA ASP A 38 3.11 -5.98 18.15
C ASP A 38 2.37 -5.39 19.35
N VAL A 39 1.13 -5.83 19.61
CA VAL A 39 0.39 -5.37 20.79
C VAL A 39 1.14 -5.75 22.06
N ILE A 40 1.70 -6.96 22.11
CA ILE A 40 2.52 -7.41 23.24
C ILE A 40 3.81 -6.59 23.34
N HIS A 41 4.48 -6.39 22.23
CA HIS A 41 5.75 -5.65 22.18
C HIS A 41 5.59 -4.23 22.75
N TYR A 42 4.50 -3.56 22.41
CA TYR A 42 4.24 -2.21 22.89
C TYR A 42 3.44 -2.16 24.19
N LYS A 43 3.15 -3.33 24.78
CA LYS A 43 2.46 -3.46 26.06
C LYS A 43 1.10 -2.75 26.09
N LEU A 44 0.31 -2.95 25.05
CA LEU A 44 -0.95 -2.23 24.88
C LEU A 44 -2.16 -3.00 25.39
N HIS A 45 -2.05 -4.32 25.59
CA HIS A 45 -3.17 -5.13 26.03
C HIS A 45 -2.64 -6.43 26.69
N ASP A 46 -3.36 -6.92 27.71
CA ASP A 46 -2.92 -8.09 28.46
C ASP A 46 -3.18 -9.42 27.76
N SER A 47 -4.25 -9.51 26.98
CA SER A 47 -4.67 -10.77 26.35
C SER A 47 -5.04 -10.54 24.88
N PRO A 48 -4.09 -10.09 24.05
CA PRO A 48 -4.41 -9.70 22.66
C PRO A 48 -4.83 -10.88 21.79
N GLU A 49 -4.43 -12.11 22.13
CA GLU A 49 -4.73 -13.28 21.30
C GLU A 49 -6.23 -13.58 21.21
N LYS A 50 -7.03 -13.02 22.11
CA LYS A 50 -8.48 -13.21 22.12
C LYS A 50 -9.23 -12.20 21.27
N LEU A 51 -8.53 -11.21 20.75
CA LEU A 51 -9.14 -10.10 20.01
C LEU A 51 -9.12 -10.37 18.50
N SER A 52 -10.05 -9.72 17.78
CA SER A 52 -10.04 -9.78 16.31
C SER A 52 -8.92 -8.91 15.77
N LYS A 53 -8.61 -9.10 14.49
CA LYS A 53 -7.61 -8.26 13.81
C LYS A 53 -8.02 -6.79 13.85
N ALA A 54 -9.30 -6.48 13.65
CA ALA A 54 -9.80 -5.11 13.71
C ALA A 54 -9.57 -4.50 15.10
N GLU A 55 -9.89 -5.25 16.14
CA GLU A 55 -9.69 -4.77 17.50
C GLU A 55 -8.21 -4.57 17.81
N LEU A 56 -7.36 -5.51 17.37
CA LEU A 56 -5.92 -5.40 17.56
C LEU A 56 -5.34 -4.17 16.89
N PHE A 57 -5.75 -3.94 15.64
CA PHE A 57 -5.25 -2.78 14.91
C PHE A 57 -5.72 -1.46 15.55
N ASP A 58 -6.97 -1.41 16.01
CA ASP A 58 -7.49 -0.22 16.69
C ASP A 58 -6.73 0.05 17.99
N ILE A 59 -6.32 -0.99 18.70
CA ILE A 59 -5.48 -0.84 19.89
C ILE A 59 -4.10 -0.26 19.52
N LEU A 60 -3.52 -0.75 18.42
CA LEU A 60 -2.24 -0.22 17.93
C LEU A 60 -2.36 1.26 17.57
N VAL A 61 -3.43 1.64 16.89
CA VAL A 61 -3.66 3.04 16.53
C VAL A 61 -3.83 3.91 17.77
N ALA A 62 -4.61 3.42 18.75
CA ALA A 62 -4.82 4.18 19.97
C ALA A 62 -3.52 4.39 20.75
N GLY A 63 -2.64 3.39 20.76
CA GLY A 63 -1.38 3.45 21.49
C GLY A 63 -0.23 4.11 20.76
N LEU A 64 -0.16 3.96 19.44
CA LEU A 64 0.98 4.42 18.63
C LEU A 64 0.65 5.60 17.72
N GLY A 65 -0.64 5.93 17.56
CA GLY A 65 -1.05 6.99 16.64
C GLY A 65 -0.73 6.61 15.20
N ASP A 66 -0.26 7.58 14.44
CA ASP A 66 0.03 7.40 13.02
C ASP A 66 1.07 6.31 12.75
N ARG A 67 1.94 6.02 13.70
CA ARG A 67 2.95 4.97 13.55
C ARG A 67 2.34 3.61 13.27
N ALA A 68 1.14 3.35 13.78
CA ALA A 68 0.46 2.08 13.55
C ALA A 68 0.26 1.80 12.06
N TYR A 69 0.02 2.83 11.26
CA TYR A 69 -0.20 2.69 9.82
C TYR A 69 1.08 2.42 9.04
N HIS A 70 2.24 2.52 9.68
CA HIS A 70 3.54 2.29 9.06
C HIS A 70 4.21 1.00 9.55
N LEU A 71 3.55 0.24 10.41
CA LEU A 71 4.13 -0.99 10.95
C LEU A 71 4.24 -2.12 9.92
N TYR A 72 3.38 -2.12 8.93
CA TYR A 72 3.29 -3.22 7.95
C TYR A 72 3.51 -2.70 6.54
N PRO A 73 4.11 -3.52 5.66
CA PRO A 73 4.44 -3.09 4.29
C PRO A 73 3.22 -3.14 3.38
N ILE A 74 2.24 -2.29 3.65
CA ILE A 74 1.02 -2.21 2.86
C ILE A 74 1.24 -1.23 1.71
N GLY A 75 0.87 -1.65 0.50
CA GLY A 75 1.02 -0.80 -0.67
C GLY A 75 -0.09 -1.00 -1.67
N ILE A 76 -0.13 -0.12 -2.66
CA ILE A 76 -1.13 -0.12 -3.73
C ILE A 76 -0.46 -0.60 -5.00
N SER A 77 -1.08 -1.58 -5.66
CA SER A 77 -0.52 -2.21 -6.86
C SER A 77 -0.49 -1.25 -8.05
N SER A 78 0.45 -1.51 -8.95
CA SER A 78 0.66 -0.69 -10.15
C SER A 78 -0.62 -0.46 -10.95
N ILE A 79 -1.46 -1.50 -11.09
CA ILE A 79 -2.68 -1.36 -11.91
C ILE A 79 -3.61 -0.27 -11.36
N ASN A 80 -3.69 -0.13 -10.05
CA ASN A 80 -4.51 0.93 -9.45
C ASN A 80 -3.92 2.32 -9.72
N TRP A 81 -2.59 2.43 -9.71
CA TRP A 81 -1.90 3.67 -10.08
C TRP A 81 -2.16 4.03 -11.53
N GLN A 82 -2.07 3.04 -12.42
CA GLN A 82 -2.34 3.25 -13.84
C GLN A 82 -3.75 3.76 -14.07
N ASN A 83 -4.71 3.18 -13.37
CA ASN A 83 -6.12 3.55 -13.53
C ASN A 83 -6.43 4.94 -12.98
N LYS A 84 -5.89 5.26 -11.80
CA LYS A 84 -6.16 6.58 -11.21
C LYS A 84 -5.53 7.72 -12.01
N PHE A 85 -4.30 7.53 -12.45
CA PHE A 85 -3.52 8.60 -13.02
C PHE A 85 -3.49 8.58 -14.56
N GLY A 86 -4.05 7.54 -15.18
CA GLY A 86 -4.05 7.42 -16.64
C GLY A 86 -2.63 7.30 -17.21
N ILE A 87 -1.83 6.43 -16.61
CA ILE A 87 -0.41 6.24 -16.93
C ILE A 87 -0.11 4.76 -17.16
N THR A 88 1.10 4.47 -17.62
CA THR A 88 1.53 3.09 -17.87
C THR A 88 2.28 2.52 -16.69
N HIS A 89 2.46 1.21 -16.69
CA HIS A 89 3.28 0.53 -15.69
C HIS A 89 4.71 1.08 -15.68
N LYS A 90 5.28 1.37 -16.83
CA LYS A 90 6.62 1.95 -16.92
C LYS A 90 6.69 3.32 -16.27
N ASP A 91 5.62 4.10 -16.38
CA ASP A 91 5.56 5.41 -15.72
C ASP A 91 5.57 5.25 -14.21
N VAL A 92 4.83 4.27 -13.68
CA VAL A 92 4.83 3.98 -12.25
C VAL A 92 6.23 3.60 -11.78
N GLN A 93 6.90 2.72 -12.52
CA GLN A 93 8.27 2.32 -12.20
C GLN A 93 9.24 3.50 -12.24
N LEU A 94 9.07 4.38 -13.22
CA LEU A 94 9.93 5.56 -13.34
C LEU A 94 9.76 6.48 -12.12
N MET A 95 8.53 6.72 -11.71
CA MET A 95 8.25 7.55 -10.54
C MET A 95 8.89 6.97 -9.27
N ALA A 96 8.79 5.65 -9.10
CA ALA A 96 9.38 4.99 -7.92
C ALA A 96 10.90 5.02 -7.97
N LYS A 97 11.48 4.76 -9.15
CA LYS A 97 12.92 4.76 -9.32
C LYS A 97 13.52 6.15 -9.05
N ALA A 98 12.79 7.19 -9.45
CA ALA A 98 13.24 8.57 -9.24
C ALA A 98 12.99 9.09 -7.82
N GLY A 99 12.29 8.32 -6.99
CA GLY A 99 11.97 8.74 -5.63
C GLY A 99 10.77 9.66 -5.52
N PHE A 100 10.03 9.87 -6.61
CA PHE A 100 8.82 10.68 -6.60
C PHE A 100 7.70 10.01 -5.81
N ILE A 101 7.63 8.68 -5.87
CA ILE A 101 6.77 7.86 -5.02
C ILE A 101 7.63 6.78 -4.36
N ALA A 102 7.16 6.23 -3.24
CA ALA A 102 7.88 5.19 -2.52
C ALA A 102 7.30 3.82 -2.79
N ALA A 103 8.17 2.84 -2.99
CA ALA A 103 7.75 1.43 -2.99
C ALA A 103 7.64 0.97 -1.54
N THR A 104 6.56 0.28 -1.20
CA THR A 104 6.27 -0.06 0.19
C THR A 104 6.15 -1.55 0.47
N GLY A 105 6.16 -2.38 -0.55
CA GLY A 105 6.08 -3.82 -0.34
C GLY A 105 6.01 -4.56 -1.65
N LYS A 106 5.65 -5.81 -1.58
CA LYS A 106 5.50 -6.66 -2.76
C LYS A 106 4.25 -7.50 -2.62
N VAL A 107 3.60 -7.80 -3.77
CA VAL A 107 2.53 -8.78 -3.82
C VAL A 107 3.03 -10.00 -4.59
N GLU A 108 2.63 -11.17 -4.11
CA GLU A 108 2.94 -12.42 -4.78
C GLU A 108 1.83 -12.76 -5.76
N PHE A 109 2.20 -13.23 -6.95
CA PHE A 109 1.23 -13.70 -7.94
C PHE A 109 1.84 -14.86 -8.72
N ARG A 110 0.98 -15.60 -9.42
CA ARG A 110 1.42 -16.76 -10.23
C ARG A 110 1.32 -16.40 -11.70
N LEU A 111 2.37 -16.69 -12.44
CA LEU A 111 2.39 -16.47 -13.89
C LEU A 111 3.09 -17.67 -14.52
N TYR A 112 2.38 -18.38 -15.40
CA TYR A 112 2.89 -19.57 -16.06
C TYR A 112 3.46 -20.59 -15.08
N GLY A 113 2.76 -20.83 -13.96
CA GLY A 113 3.17 -21.78 -12.94
C GLY A 113 4.31 -21.32 -12.04
N ARG A 114 4.82 -20.11 -12.25
CA ARG A 114 5.90 -19.54 -11.44
C ARG A 114 5.34 -18.58 -10.41
N THR A 115 5.98 -18.56 -9.24
CA THR A 115 5.72 -17.53 -8.24
C THR A 115 6.48 -16.28 -8.62
N CYS A 116 5.77 -15.18 -8.79
CA CYS A 116 6.35 -13.89 -9.14
C CYS A 116 5.98 -12.85 -8.08
N PHE A 117 6.74 -11.77 -8.05
CA PHE A 117 6.50 -10.67 -7.12
C PHE A 117 6.44 -9.36 -7.88
N ALA A 118 5.55 -8.48 -7.47
CA ALA A 118 5.45 -7.14 -8.04
C ALA A 118 5.47 -6.14 -6.90
N ASP A 119 6.13 -5.01 -7.13
CA ASP A 119 6.18 -3.94 -6.13
C ASP A 119 4.80 -3.32 -5.94
N THR A 120 4.54 -2.92 -4.71
CA THR A 120 3.40 -2.06 -4.38
C THR A 120 3.95 -0.73 -3.90
N TYR A 121 3.14 0.32 -4.00
CA TYR A 121 3.60 1.68 -3.80
C TYR A 121 2.78 2.39 -2.74
N SER A 122 3.36 3.43 -2.15
CA SER A 122 2.86 4.09 -0.96
C SER A 122 1.41 4.55 -1.07
N PRO A 123 0.52 4.11 -0.15
CA PRO A 123 -0.83 4.65 -0.09
C PRO A 123 -0.85 6.15 0.18
N TRP A 124 0.12 6.64 0.95
CA TRP A 124 0.20 8.06 1.26
C TRP A 124 0.41 8.89 -0.01
N ASP A 125 1.34 8.45 -0.88
CA ASP A 125 1.57 9.11 -2.17
C ASP A 125 0.35 8.99 -3.07
N TYR A 126 -0.27 7.81 -3.12
CA TYR A 126 -1.43 7.56 -3.98
C TYR A 126 -2.58 8.53 -3.69
N PHE A 127 -2.88 8.75 -2.41
CA PHE A 127 -4.00 9.60 -2.03
C PHE A 127 -3.65 11.09 -2.04
N ARG A 128 -2.37 11.42 -1.89
CA ARG A 128 -1.90 12.80 -1.89
C ARG A 128 -1.79 13.39 -3.30
N LEU A 129 -1.36 12.58 -4.25
CA LEU A 129 -1.09 13.05 -5.61
C LEU A 129 -2.38 13.17 -6.43
N THR A 130 -2.37 14.14 -7.35
CA THR A 130 -3.45 14.30 -8.32
C THR A 130 -2.96 13.92 -9.70
N PRO A 131 -3.87 13.56 -10.66
CA PRO A 131 -3.45 13.28 -12.02
C PRO A 131 -2.67 14.44 -12.65
N GLU A 132 -3.06 15.68 -12.38
CA GLU A 132 -2.39 16.86 -12.91
C GLU A 132 -0.93 16.93 -12.48
N VAL A 133 -0.68 16.70 -11.20
CA VAL A 133 0.68 16.72 -10.64
C VAL A 133 1.52 15.59 -11.24
N VAL A 134 0.95 14.40 -11.34
CA VAL A 134 1.66 13.24 -11.88
C VAL A 134 2.01 13.46 -13.35
N HIS A 135 1.06 13.94 -14.16
CA HIS A 135 1.31 14.19 -15.58
C HIS A 135 2.34 15.29 -15.79
N ALA A 136 2.32 16.34 -14.98
CA ALA A 136 3.32 17.40 -15.04
C ALA A 136 4.72 16.87 -14.76
N TRP A 137 4.83 16.04 -13.70
CA TRP A 137 6.09 15.43 -13.36
C TRP A 137 6.62 14.52 -14.47
N LEU A 138 5.74 13.69 -15.03
CA LEU A 138 6.10 12.78 -16.12
C LEU A 138 6.54 13.54 -17.38
N ALA A 139 5.85 14.62 -17.70
CA ALA A 139 6.22 15.45 -18.87
C ALA A 139 7.64 15.96 -18.72
N ASP A 140 8.00 16.45 -17.54
CA ASP A 140 9.35 16.97 -17.30
C ASP A 140 10.41 15.87 -17.34
N ASN A 141 10.12 14.73 -16.75
CA ASN A 141 11.12 13.67 -16.58
C ASN A 141 11.21 12.73 -17.77
N ALA A 142 10.09 12.33 -18.32
CA ALA A 142 10.07 11.43 -19.49
C ALA A 142 10.60 12.12 -20.74
N THR A 143 10.24 13.40 -20.95
CA THR A 143 10.71 14.17 -22.10
C THR A 143 12.22 14.34 -22.04
N SER A 144 12.78 14.62 -20.88
CA SER A 144 14.24 14.72 -20.72
C SER A 144 14.92 13.41 -21.09
N LYS A 145 14.36 12.29 -20.69
CA LYS A 145 14.92 10.99 -21.05
C LYS A 145 14.89 10.74 -22.54
N ARG A 146 13.79 11.11 -23.21
CA ARG A 146 13.65 10.92 -24.65
C ARG A 146 14.66 11.77 -25.43
N LYS A 147 14.96 12.95 -24.94
CA LYS A 147 15.90 13.85 -25.59
C LYS A 147 17.34 13.34 -25.57
N LYS A 148 17.64 12.43 -24.68
CA LYS A 148 18.97 11.85 -24.57
C LYS A 148 19.21 10.71 -25.57
N VAL A 149 18.19 10.30 -26.25
CA VAL A 149 18.28 9.28 -27.31
C VAL A 149 18.63 9.93 -28.67
#